data_f90940b7de81d1a717fcaf2119d05198
#
_entry.id   f90940b7de81d1a717fcaf2119d05198
#
_cell.length_a   1.000
_cell.length_b   1.000
_cell.length_c   1.000
_cell.angle_alpha   90.00
_cell.angle_beta   90.00
_cell.angle_gamma   90.00
#
_symmetry.space_group_name_H-M   'P 1'
#
loop_
_entity.id
_entity.type
_entity.pdbx_description
1 polymer ?
#
loop_
_entity_poly.entity_id
_entity_poly.type
_entity_poly.pdbx_seq_one_letter_code
_entity_poly.pdbx_strand_id
1 'polypeptide(L)'
;EGEVPGNVRAEANQVIDATGKWLIPGVIDDQVHFRDPGLTHKGDIGTESCAAVAGGVTTFMDMPNTKPQTTTIADLEWKFNRAAEVSRANYSFFFGGTNDNMDEIRRLDRSRVPGLKLFLGSSTGNMLVDKKDSLERIFGEAGMLIAIHAEKEEVIRRNIQYYTNLHGEDLDISFHSKIRSEEACYQCSAEAVELATRLDSRLHILHLSTEKELSLLSNHLPLSEKKITGEVCVHHLWFHDGDYAQFGNRIKWNPSIKTIEDRAALREAVNNNTIDIVATDHAPH
;
A
#
# COMPACT_ATOMS: atom_id res chain seq x y z
N GLU A 1 19.86 1.23 -24.74
CA GLU A 1 20.86 0.29 -25.29
C GLU A 1 21.58 0.95 -26.45
N GLY A 2 22.92 0.90 -26.46
CA GLY A 2 23.73 1.47 -27.52
C GLY A 2 25.12 1.91 -27.04
N GLU A 3 26.00 2.25 -27.96
CA GLU A 3 27.31 2.81 -27.66
C GLU A 3 27.17 4.30 -27.28
N VAL A 4 27.84 4.70 -26.20
CA VAL A 4 27.92 6.11 -25.81
C VAL A 4 28.85 6.82 -26.82
N PRO A 5 28.39 7.89 -27.51
CA PRO A 5 29.23 8.64 -28.45
C PRO A 5 30.54 9.11 -27.80
N GLY A 6 31.65 9.00 -28.53
CA GLY A 6 32.97 9.30 -27.96
C GLY A 6 33.14 10.73 -27.42
N ASN A 7 32.46 11.72 -28.02
CA ASN A 7 32.43 13.09 -27.54
C ASN A 7 31.75 13.22 -26.18
N VAL A 8 30.62 12.52 -25.96
CA VAL A 8 29.89 12.50 -24.68
C VAL A 8 30.76 11.89 -23.58
N ARG A 9 31.48 10.81 -23.88
CA ARG A 9 32.42 10.18 -22.95
C ARG A 9 33.59 11.09 -22.58
N ALA A 10 34.10 11.87 -23.52
CA ALA A 10 35.22 12.79 -23.30
C ALA A 10 34.82 14.00 -22.44
N GLU A 11 33.57 14.41 -22.48
CA GLU A 11 33.03 15.55 -21.72
C GLU A 11 32.47 15.15 -20.34
N ALA A 12 32.39 13.85 -20.04
CA ALA A 12 31.83 13.36 -18.78
C ALA A 12 32.78 13.61 -17.59
N ASN A 13 32.26 14.16 -16.51
CA ASN A 13 33.01 14.34 -15.27
C ASN A 13 33.34 12.99 -14.59
N GLN A 14 32.53 11.97 -14.82
CA GLN A 14 32.70 10.63 -14.29
C GLN A 14 32.19 9.60 -15.29
N VAL A 15 32.92 8.51 -15.47
CA VAL A 15 32.52 7.34 -16.27
C VAL A 15 32.43 6.13 -15.33
N ILE A 16 31.25 5.49 -15.32
CA ILE A 16 31.02 4.27 -14.56
C ILE A 16 30.98 3.09 -15.54
N ASP A 17 31.88 2.10 -15.36
CA ASP A 17 31.83 0.87 -16.13
C ASP A 17 30.69 -0.02 -15.59
N ALA A 18 29.66 -0.19 -16.39
CA ALA A 18 28.50 -1.04 -16.12
C ALA A 18 28.48 -2.33 -16.96
N THR A 19 29.65 -2.77 -17.45
CA THR A 19 29.75 -4.01 -18.22
C THR A 19 29.18 -5.20 -17.44
N GLY A 20 28.25 -5.94 -18.06
CA GLY A 20 27.56 -7.08 -17.46
C GLY A 20 26.44 -6.70 -16.45
N LYS A 21 26.07 -5.42 -16.35
CA LYS A 21 24.98 -4.92 -15.49
C LYS A 21 23.86 -4.36 -16.34
N TRP A 22 22.67 -4.32 -15.74
CA TRP A 22 21.51 -3.65 -16.32
C TRP A 22 21.37 -2.26 -15.70
N LEU A 23 21.24 -1.24 -16.52
CA LEU A 23 20.80 0.09 -16.10
C LEU A 23 19.29 0.16 -16.27
N ILE A 24 18.57 0.22 -15.17
CA ILE A 24 17.10 0.31 -15.12
C ILE A 24 16.69 1.63 -14.51
N PRO A 25 15.47 2.12 -14.79
CA PRO A 25 14.90 3.25 -14.03
C PRO A 25 14.90 2.96 -12.54
N GLY A 26 15.03 4.00 -11.71
CA GLY A 26 14.86 3.87 -10.27
C GLY A 26 13.45 3.40 -9.93
N VAL A 27 13.34 2.52 -8.95
CA VAL A 27 12.05 1.96 -8.53
C VAL A 27 11.20 3.06 -7.88
N ILE A 28 9.89 3.03 -8.16
CA ILE A 28 8.88 3.82 -7.47
C ILE A 28 8.14 2.87 -6.54
N ASP A 29 8.15 3.16 -5.24
CA ASP A 29 7.42 2.42 -4.21
C ASP A 29 6.22 3.27 -3.77
N ASP A 30 5.03 2.86 -4.15
CA ASP A 30 3.82 3.64 -3.91
C ASP A 30 3.15 3.34 -2.57
N GLN A 31 3.71 2.44 -1.76
CA GLN A 31 3.20 2.15 -0.43
C GLN A 31 4.32 1.96 0.59
N VAL A 32 4.56 3.01 1.41
CA VAL A 32 5.49 2.96 2.54
C VAL A 32 4.91 3.65 3.79
N HIS A 33 5.47 3.31 4.95
CA HIS A 33 5.12 3.88 6.25
C HIS A 33 6.38 4.38 6.96
N PHE A 34 6.88 5.56 6.61
CA PHE A 34 8.13 6.12 7.15
C PHE A 34 7.99 6.71 8.56
N ARG A 35 6.78 6.64 9.14
CA ARG A 35 6.52 6.93 10.56
C ARG A 35 6.68 8.38 11.01
N ASP A 36 7.11 9.28 10.16
CA ASP A 36 7.27 10.70 10.46
C ASP A 36 6.03 11.50 9.98
N PRO A 37 5.36 12.26 10.84
CA PRO A 37 5.67 12.61 12.22
C PRO A 37 5.23 11.60 13.29
N GLY A 38 5.79 11.79 14.48
CA GLY A 38 5.26 11.29 15.75
C GLY A 38 5.51 9.82 16.10
N LEU A 39 6.05 9.03 15.18
CA LEU A 39 6.45 7.65 15.40
C LEU A 39 7.93 7.42 15.07
N THR A 40 8.74 8.48 15.12
CA THR A 40 10.13 8.53 14.68
C THR A 40 11.09 7.66 15.49
N HIS A 41 10.64 7.11 16.61
CA HIS A 41 11.36 6.07 17.33
C HIS A 41 11.42 4.72 16.57
N LYS A 42 10.59 4.56 15.52
CA LYS A 42 10.57 3.39 14.63
C LYS A 42 11.32 3.64 13.33
N GLY A 43 11.29 4.87 12.83
CA GLY A 43 11.88 5.33 11.59
C GLY A 43 11.43 6.75 11.28
N ASP A 44 12.15 7.48 10.44
CA ASP A 44 11.77 8.82 9.97
C ASP A 44 12.01 8.96 8.46
N ILE A 45 11.51 10.06 7.86
CA ILE A 45 11.66 10.31 6.42
C ILE A 45 13.15 10.34 6.00
N GLY A 46 14.04 10.85 6.85
CA GLY A 46 15.46 10.92 6.55
C GLY A 46 16.12 9.54 6.48
N THR A 47 15.94 8.72 7.52
CA THR A 47 16.53 7.37 7.62
C THR A 47 15.93 6.41 6.60
N GLU A 48 14.60 6.42 6.46
CA GLU A 48 13.91 5.49 5.58
C GLU A 48 14.10 5.84 4.10
N SER A 49 14.21 7.12 3.75
CA SER A 49 14.57 7.50 2.38
C SER A 49 16.01 7.11 2.01
N CYS A 50 16.93 7.12 2.98
CA CYS A 50 18.28 6.56 2.77
C CYS A 50 18.23 5.05 2.53
N ALA A 51 17.42 4.31 3.31
CA ALA A 51 17.23 2.88 3.12
C ALA A 51 16.59 2.56 1.76
N ALA A 52 15.59 3.34 1.35
CA ALA A 52 14.95 3.27 0.04
C ALA A 52 15.98 3.40 -1.10
N VAL A 53 16.79 4.45 -1.09
CA VAL A 53 17.82 4.69 -2.11
C VAL A 53 18.87 3.56 -2.12
N ALA A 54 19.27 3.07 -0.94
CA ALA A 54 20.20 1.95 -0.84
C ALA A 54 19.62 0.66 -1.46
N GLY A 55 18.30 0.48 -1.43
CA GLY A 55 17.57 -0.61 -2.08
C GLY A 55 17.25 -0.38 -3.57
N GLY A 56 17.58 0.81 -4.14
CA GLY A 56 17.27 1.16 -5.52
C GLY A 56 15.92 1.85 -5.72
N VAL A 57 15.20 2.16 -4.64
CA VAL A 57 13.96 2.95 -4.68
C VAL A 57 14.31 4.43 -4.73
N THR A 58 13.95 5.10 -5.81
CA THR A 58 14.28 6.52 -6.02
C THR A 58 13.11 7.47 -5.80
N THR A 59 11.92 6.90 -5.64
CA THR A 59 10.67 7.63 -5.36
C THR A 59 9.80 6.82 -4.43
N PHE A 60 9.24 7.44 -3.41
CA PHE A 60 8.29 6.78 -2.50
C PHE A 60 7.02 7.59 -2.32
N MET A 61 5.93 6.89 -1.95
CA MET A 61 4.66 7.49 -1.56
C MET A 61 4.30 7.01 -0.16
N ASP A 62 4.39 7.94 0.83
CA ASP A 62 4.19 7.60 2.23
C ASP A 62 2.73 7.71 2.66
N MET A 63 2.29 6.77 3.48
CA MET A 63 0.92 6.65 3.96
C MET A 63 0.59 7.63 5.09
N PRO A 64 -0.71 8.00 5.26
CA PRO A 64 -1.12 9.08 6.16
C PRO A 64 -1.25 8.69 7.64
N ASN A 65 -1.06 7.43 8.03
CA ASN A 65 -1.30 6.94 9.40
C ASN A 65 -0.14 7.23 10.38
N THR A 66 0.26 8.47 10.43
CA THR A 66 1.27 9.05 11.34
C THR A 66 0.63 9.65 12.60
N LYS A 67 1.39 10.37 13.44
CA LYS A 67 0.88 11.10 14.62
C LYS A 67 1.43 12.53 14.66
N PRO A 68 0.63 13.57 14.30
CA PRO A 68 -0.76 13.46 13.85
C PRO A 68 -0.90 12.71 12.53
N GLN A 69 -2.11 12.27 12.23
CA GLN A 69 -2.46 11.66 10.95
C GLN A 69 -2.52 12.73 9.86
N THR A 70 -2.13 12.41 8.63
CA THR A 70 -2.17 13.35 7.50
C THR A 70 -3.58 13.43 6.93
N THR A 71 -4.49 14.08 7.67
CA THR A 71 -5.92 14.20 7.34
C THR A 71 -6.38 15.65 7.18
N THR A 72 -5.47 16.60 7.35
CA THR A 72 -5.68 18.02 7.06
C THR A 72 -4.62 18.53 6.08
N ILE A 73 -4.91 19.62 5.38
CA ILE A 73 -3.95 20.27 4.48
C ILE A 73 -2.71 20.74 5.27
N ALA A 74 -2.89 21.18 6.50
CA ALA A 74 -1.78 21.60 7.35
C ALA A 74 -0.81 20.46 7.68
N ASP A 75 -1.32 19.25 7.99
CA ASP A 75 -0.50 18.06 8.23
C ASP A 75 0.23 17.62 6.96
N LEU A 76 -0.42 17.72 5.80
CA LEU A 76 0.17 17.41 4.50
C LEU A 76 1.32 18.37 4.18
N GLU A 77 1.13 19.68 4.34
CA GLU A 77 2.17 20.69 4.12
C GLU A 77 3.35 20.49 5.08
N TRP A 78 3.08 20.11 6.31
CA TRP A 78 4.15 19.78 7.26
C TRP A 78 5.02 18.63 6.74
N LYS A 79 4.43 17.55 6.22
CA LYS A 79 5.16 16.40 5.65
C LYS A 79 5.99 16.81 4.43
N PHE A 80 5.43 17.60 3.52
CA PHE A 80 6.18 18.11 2.37
C PHE A 80 7.38 18.96 2.79
N ASN A 81 7.22 19.87 3.74
CA ASN A 81 8.31 20.70 4.26
C ASN A 81 9.37 19.82 4.93
N ARG A 82 8.96 18.87 5.76
CA ARG A 82 9.88 17.95 6.43
C ARG A 82 10.68 17.11 5.42
N ALA A 83 10.02 16.57 4.41
CA ALA A 83 10.69 15.80 3.38
C ALA A 83 11.66 16.64 2.54
N ALA A 84 11.32 17.91 2.26
CA ALA A 84 12.22 18.82 1.55
C ALA A 84 13.55 19.03 2.29
N GLU A 85 13.54 18.94 3.63
CA GLU A 85 14.75 19.10 4.45
C GLU A 85 15.60 17.83 4.51
N VAL A 86 14.96 16.63 4.60
CA VAL A 86 15.66 15.42 5.03
C VAL A 86 15.64 14.28 4.01
N SER A 87 14.74 14.27 3.02
CA SER A 87 14.61 13.16 2.09
C SER A 87 15.80 13.04 1.14
N ARG A 88 16.20 11.81 0.84
CA ARG A 88 17.22 11.44 -0.14
C ARG A 88 16.63 10.90 -1.44
N ALA A 89 15.30 10.65 -1.47
CA ALA A 89 14.56 10.18 -2.63
C ALA A 89 13.47 11.20 -2.99
N ASN A 90 12.92 11.11 -4.19
CA ASN A 90 11.69 11.82 -4.54
C ASN A 90 10.53 11.30 -3.67
N TYR A 91 9.55 12.14 -3.40
CA TYR A 91 8.49 11.80 -2.46
C TYR A 91 7.14 12.37 -2.87
N SER A 92 6.10 11.68 -2.44
CA SER A 92 4.74 12.19 -2.33
C SER A 92 4.05 11.56 -1.13
N PHE A 93 2.87 12.05 -0.77
CA PHE A 93 2.14 11.63 0.43
C PHE A 93 0.69 11.40 0.09
N PHE A 94 0.17 10.22 0.45
CA PHE A 94 -1.27 10.00 0.42
C PHE A 94 -1.97 10.86 1.47
N PHE A 95 -3.12 11.39 1.09
CA PHE A 95 -3.98 12.11 2.02
C PHE A 95 -4.99 11.15 2.65
N GLY A 96 -5.12 11.18 3.96
CA GLY A 96 -6.02 10.29 4.69
C GLY A 96 -7.47 10.77 4.61
N GLY A 97 -8.37 9.91 4.14
CA GLY A 97 -9.80 10.12 4.29
C GLY A 97 -10.30 9.64 5.64
N THR A 98 -11.26 10.33 6.21
CA THR A 98 -11.96 9.99 7.45
C THR A 98 -13.46 10.16 7.27
N ASN A 99 -14.26 9.73 8.25
CA ASN A 99 -15.71 9.96 8.21
C ASN A 99 -16.10 11.45 8.16
N ASP A 100 -15.20 12.36 8.54
CA ASP A 100 -15.59 13.74 8.88
C ASP A 100 -14.73 14.81 8.17
N ASN A 101 -13.74 14.46 7.29
CA ASN A 101 -12.83 15.44 6.68
C ASN A 101 -13.09 15.74 5.19
N MET A 102 -14.32 15.55 4.71
CA MET A 102 -14.66 15.78 3.30
C MET A 102 -14.38 17.22 2.83
N ASP A 103 -14.47 18.21 3.72
CA ASP A 103 -14.18 19.60 3.38
C ASP A 103 -12.69 19.84 3.14
N GLU A 104 -11.80 19.14 3.85
CA GLU A 104 -10.36 19.14 3.58
C GLU A 104 -10.07 18.46 2.23
N ILE A 105 -10.72 17.31 1.94
CA ILE A 105 -10.57 16.58 0.67
C ILE A 105 -10.99 17.47 -0.53
N ARG A 106 -12.07 18.22 -0.43
CA ARG A 106 -12.51 19.13 -1.50
C ARG A 106 -11.53 20.25 -1.81
N ARG A 107 -10.80 20.73 -0.80
CA ARG A 107 -9.81 21.82 -0.91
C ARG A 107 -8.41 21.35 -1.33
N LEU A 108 -8.20 20.03 -1.39
CA LEU A 108 -6.90 19.45 -1.68
C LEU A 108 -6.44 19.77 -3.10
N ASP A 109 -5.18 20.17 -3.23
CA ASP A 109 -4.53 20.25 -4.54
C ASP A 109 -4.19 18.83 -5.03
N ARG A 110 -5.03 18.33 -5.93
CA ARG A 110 -4.96 16.96 -6.46
C ARG A 110 -3.69 16.69 -7.30
N SER A 111 -2.99 17.73 -7.73
CA SER A 111 -1.75 17.57 -8.49
C SER A 111 -0.55 17.20 -7.61
N ARG A 112 -0.67 17.39 -6.30
CA ARG A 112 0.42 17.20 -5.33
C ARG A 112 0.39 15.87 -4.60
N VAL A 113 -0.70 15.14 -4.69
CA VAL A 113 -0.90 13.86 -3.97
C VAL A 113 -1.19 12.72 -4.95
N PRO A 114 -0.73 11.49 -4.69
CA PRO A 114 -1.05 10.35 -5.53
C PRO A 114 -2.53 9.98 -5.45
N GLY A 115 -3.16 10.21 -4.31
CA GLY A 115 -4.57 9.91 -4.08
C GLY A 115 -4.97 10.03 -2.60
N LEU A 116 -6.18 9.57 -2.32
CA LEU A 116 -6.68 9.38 -0.96
C LEU A 116 -6.34 7.99 -0.47
N LYS A 117 -6.00 7.86 0.80
CA LYS A 117 -5.92 6.57 1.50
C LYS A 117 -7.10 6.41 2.44
N LEU A 118 -7.82 5.30 2.30
CA LEU A 118 -8.89 4.91 3.22
C LEU A 118 -8.55 3.59 3.92
N PHE A 119 -8.94 3.49 5.17
CA PHE A 119 -8.96 2.26 5.93
C PHE A 119 -10.42 1.82 6.08
N LEU A 120 -10.81 0.75 5.39
CA LEU A 120 -12.17 0.20 5.42
C LEU A 120 -12.35 -0.89 6.50
N GLY A 121 -11.28 -1.24 7.18
CA GLY A 121 -11.21 -2.15 8.31
C GLY A 121 -10.07 -1.74 9.22
N SER A 122 -9.68 -2.57 10.17
CA SER A 122 -8.60 -2.36 11.15
C SER A 122 -7.71 -1.15 10.93
N SER A 123 -7.96 -0.06 11.63
CA SER A 123 -7.17 1.17 11.54
C SER A 123 -6.68 1.60 12.92
N THR A 124 -5.57 2.34 12.94
CA THR A 124 -5.08 3.02 14.13
C THR A 124 -5.64 4.43 14.21
N GLY A 125 -6.14 4.82 15.39
CA GLY A 125 -6.71 6.14 15.61
C GLY A 125 -8.07 6.35 14.92
N ASN A 126 -8.33 7.56 14.38
CA ASN A 126 -9.62 7.96 13.80
C ASN A 126 -9.66 7.83 12.27
N MET A 127 -8.89 6.91 11.67
CA MET A 127 -8.83 6.78 10.21
C MET A 127 -9.76 5.70 9.64
N LEU A 128 -10.53 5.00 10.47
CA LEU A 128 -11.53 4.06 9.98
C LEU A 128 -12.67 4.83 9.31
N VAL A 129 -12.95 4.48 8.06
CA VAL A 129 -14.12 4.99 7.32
C VAL A 129 -15.14 3.87 7.23
N ASP A 130 -16.12 3.91 8.10
CA ASP A 130 -17.14 2.86 8.28
C ASP A 130 -18.59 3.37 8.10
N LYS A 131 -18.77 4.71 8.05
CA LYS A 131 -20.08 5.30 7.80
C LYS A 131 -20.41 5.25 6.30
N LYS A 132 -21.51 4.61 5.96
CA LYS A 132 -21.96 4.46 4.57
C LYS A 132 -22.06 5.81 3.84
N ASP A 133 -22.64 6.82 4.47
CA ASP A 133 -22.79 8.15 3.87
C ASP A 133 -21.43 8.82 3.60
N SER A 134 -20.45 8.61 4.47
CA SER A 134 -19.09 9.13 4.27
C SER A 134 -18.38 8.44 3.11
N LEU A 135 -18.51 7.12 2.99
CA LEU A 135 -17.99 6.34 1.86
C LEU A 135 -18.65 6.79 0.54
N GLU A 136 -19.98 6.89 0.49
CA GLU A 136 -20.71 7.36 -0.69
C GLU A 136 -20.21 8.75 -1.15
N ARG A 137 -20.02 9.67 -0.20
CA ARG A 137 -19.53 11.02 -0.50
C ARG A 137 -18.08 11.01 -0.97
N ILE A 138 -17.18 10.29 -0.30
CA ILE A 138 -15.78 10.24 -0.69
C ILE A 138 -15.63 9.62 -2.08
N PHE A 139 -16.25 8.47 -2.34
CA PHE A 139 -16.18 7.82 -3.64
C PHE A 139 -16.82 8.68 -4.74
N GLY A 140 -17.96 9.32 -4.48
CA GLY A 140 -18.65 10.12 -5.48
C GLY A 140 -18.01 11.49 -5.77
N GLU A 141 -17.34 12.11 -4.80
CA GLU A 141 -16.92 13.51 -4.88
C GLU A 141 -15.40 13.75 -4.90
N ALA A 142 -14.58 12.78 -4.48
CA ALA A 142 -13.13 12.97 -4.36
C ALA A 142 -12.47 13.32 -5.70
N GLY A 143 -12.90 12.71 -6.80
CA GLY A 143 -12.40 12.98 -8.15
C GLY A 143 -10.90 12.70 -8.34
N MET A 144 -10.33 11.81 -7.52
CA MET A 144 -8.96 11.34 -7.56
C MET A 144 -8.89 9.84 -7.24
N LEU A 145 -7.70 9.24 -7.33
CA LEU A 145 -7.50 7.84 -6.96
C LEU A 145 -7.81 7.63 -5.48
N ILE A 146 -8.54 6.57 -5.16
CA ILE A 146 -8.84 6.13 -3.80
C ILE A 146 -8.10 4.81 -3.56
N ALA A 147 -7.08 4.82 -2.72
CA ALA A 147 -6.32 3.65 -2.31
C ALA A 147 -6.88 3.12 -0.99
N ILE A 148 -7.16 1.82 -0.92
CA ILE A 148 -7.82 1.23 0.24
C ILE A 148 -7.02 0.13 0.91
N HIS A 149 -7.02 0.11 2.24
CA HIS A 149 -6.78 -1.09 3.03
C HIS A 149 -8.12 -1.77 3.25
N ALA A 150 -8.27 -3.00 2.74
CA ALA A 150 -9.56 -3.70 2.66
C ALA A 150 -9.55 -4.99 3.47
N GLU A 151 -9.98 -4.93 4.72
CA GLU A 151 -10.23 -6.08 5.57
C GLU A 151 -11.51 -5.87 6.38
N LYS A 152 -12.47 -6.79 6.30
CA LYS A 152 -13.76 -6.71 6.99
C LYS A 152 -13.61 -6.94 8.48
N GLU A 153 -13.69 -5.89 9.27
CA GLU A 153 -13.47 -5.93 10.73
C GLU A 153 -14.42 -6.91 11.44
N GLU A 154 -15.67 -7.00 11.00
CA GLU A 154 -16.66 -7.94 11.57
C GLU A 154 -16.22 -9.39 11.43
N VAL A 155 -15.65 -9.75 10.26
CA VAL A 155 -15.13 -11.10 10.01
C VAL A 155 -13.93 -11.36 10.91
N ILE A 156 -13.01 -10.40 11.02
CA ILE A 156 -11.83 -10.51 11.87
C ILE A 156 -12.25 -10.72 13.33
N ARG A 157 -13.16 -9.90 13.86
CA ARG A 157 -13.65 -10.03 15.26
C ARG A 157 -14.32 -11.40 15.50
N ARG A 158 -15.17 -11.84 14.57
CA ARG A 158 -15.81 -13.16 14.65
C ARG A 158 -14.75 -14.26 14.71
N ASN A 159 -13.73 -14.20 13.86
CA ASN A 159 -12.67 -15.19 13.81
C ASN A 159 -11.79 -15.15 15.07
N ILE A 160 -11.44 -13.97 15.59
CA ILE A 160 -10.74 -13.85 16.88
C ILE A 160 -11.54 -14.56 17.97
N GLN A 161 -12.82 -14.24 18.12
CA GLN A 161 -13.66 -14.84 19.15
C GLN A 161 -13.77 -16.37 18.99
N TYR A 162 -13.92 -16.86 17.74
CA TYR A 162 -14.00 -18.28 17.45
C TYR A 162 -12.73 -19.02 17.89
N TYR A 163 -11.55 -18.55 17.46
CA TYR A 163 -10.29 -19.18 17.78
C TYR A 163 -9.90 -19.04 19.25
N THR A 164 -10.19 -17.90 19.87
CA THR A 164 -9.97 -17.69 21.33
C THR A 164 -10.84 -18.65 22.16
N ASN A 165 -12.08 -18.87 21.78
CA ASN A 165 -12.96 -19.84 22.46
C ASN A 165 -12.47 -21.28 22.36
N LEU A 166 -11.80 -21.64 21.24
CA LEU A 166 -11.30 -23.00 21.02
C LEU A 166 -9.92 -23.26 21.63
N HIS A 167 -9.03 -22.25 21.64
CA HIS A 167 -7.61 -22.42 21.94
C HIS A 167 -7.11 -21.55 23.09
N GLY A 168 -7.97 -20.71 23.68
CA GLY A 168 -7.60 -19.75 24.71
C GLY A 168 -7.15 -18.39 24.13
N GLU A 169 -6.81 -17.46 25.03
CA GLU A 169 -6.46 -16.08 24.64
C GLU A 169 -5.07 -15.96 24.00
N ASP A 170 -4.16 -16.87 24.33
CA ASP A 170 -2.78 -16.87 23.82
C ASP A 170 -2.69 -17.67 22.51
N LEU A 171 -3.18 -17.06 21.44
CA LEU A 171 -3.20 -17.69 20.13
C LEU A 171 -1.80 -17.64 19.48
N ASP A 172 -1.34 -18.79 19.02
CA ASP A 172 -0.13 -18.90 18.20
C ASP A 172 -0.24 -18.07 16.92
N ILE A 173 0.90 -17.57 16.42
CA ILE A 173 0.95 -16.73 15.23
C ILE A 173 0.38 -17.41 13.98
N SER A 174 0.36 -18.73 13.90
CA SER A 174 -0.25 -19.48 12.78
C SER A 174 -1.76 -19.24 12.65
N PHE A 175 -2.43 -18.74 13.68
CA PHE A 175 -3.83 -18.33 13.60
C PHE A 175 -4.02 -16.97 12.91
N HIS A 176 -2.94 -16.20 12.69
CA HIS A 176 -3.05 -14.88 12.10
C HIS A 176 -3.69 -14.89 10.70
N SER A 177 -3.31 -15.85 9.85
CA SER A 177 -3.91 -16.03 8.51
C SER A 177 -5.36 -16.50 8.57
N LYS A 178 -5.74 -17.25 9.61
CA LYS A 178 -7.11 -17.73 9.80
C LYS A 178 -8.02 -16.62 10.35
N ILE A 179 -7.48 -15.76 11.21
CA ILE A 179 -8.18 -14.60 11.76
C ILE A 179 -8.40 -13.54 10.69
N ARG A 180 -7.32 -13.13 10.01
CA ARG A 180 -7.35 -12.22 8.86
C ARG A 180 -7.48 -13.03 7.58
N SER A 181 -8.62 -13.67 7.44
CA SER A 181 -8.90 -14.70 6.44
C SER A 181 -9.10 -14.13 5.03
N GLU A 182 -9.09 -15.01 4.04
CA GLU A 182 -9.51 -14.70 2.67
C GLU A 182 -10.88 -14.01 2.64
N GLU A 183 -11.84 -14.53 3.43
CA GLU A 183 -13.18 -13.96 3.51
C GLU A 183 -13.15 -12.48 3.96
N ALA A 184 -12.30 -12.13 4.95
CA ALA A 184 -12.19 -10.77 5.44
C ALA A 184 -11.67 -9.82 4.36
N CYS A 185 -10.67 -10.23 3.58
CA CYS A 185 -10.12 -9.44 2.48
C CYS A 185 -11.14 -9.32 1.33
N TYR A 186 -11.64 -10.46 0.84
CA TYR A 186 -12.53 -10.50 -0.32
C TYR A 186 -13.84 -9.72 -0.11
N GLN A 187 -14.51 -9.89 1.03
CA GLN A 187 -15.77 -9.17 1.27
C GLN A 187 -15.58 -7.65 1.26
N CYS A 188 -14.52 -7.17 1.91
CA CYS A 188 -14.24 -5.74 1.96
C CYS A 188 -13.85 -5.17 0.60
N SER A 189 -12.97 -5.89 -0.13
CA SER A 189 -12.54 -5.51 -1.48
C SER A 189 -13.72 -5.52 -2.47
N ALA A 190 -14.60 -6.53 -2.40
CA ALA A 190 -15.78 -6.63 -3.27
C ALA A 190 -16.78 -5.49 -3.04
N GLU A 191 -17.08 -5.15 -1.78
CA GLU A 191 -17.94 -4.01 -1.44
C GLU A 191 -17.36 -2.69 -1.97
N ALA A 192 -16.05 -2.49 -1.87
CA ALA A 192 -15.38 -1.29 -2.38
C ALA A 192 -15.39 -1.22 -3.91
N VAL A 193 -15.18 -2.35 -4.59
CA VAL A 193 -15.26 -2.45 -6.07
C VAL A 193 -16.67 -2.17 -6.57
N GLU A 194 -17.71 -2.71 -5.90
CA GLU A 194 -19.10 -2.41 -6.21
C GLU A 194 -19.39 -0.92 -6.08
N LEU A 195 -18.97 -0.31 -4.98
CA LEU A 195 -19.15 1.12 -4.71
C LEU A 195 -18.41 1.98 -5.76
N ALA A 196 -17.15 1.66 -6.06
CA ALA A 196 -16.36 2.38 -7.05
C ALA A 196 -16.96 2.27 -8.46
N THR A 197 -17.44 1.08 -8.83
CA THR A 197 -18.08 0.85 -10.13
C THR A 197 -19.37 1.65 -10.25
N ARG A 198 -20.20 1.64 -9.22
CA ARG A 198 -21.48 2.38 -9.20
C ARG A 198 -21.30 3.89 -9.25
N LEU A 199 -20.27 4.42 -8.61
CA LEU A 199 -19.98 5.86 -8.54
C LEU A 199 -18.94 6.33 -9.58
N ASP A 200 -18.52 5.44 -10.47
CA ASP A 200 -17.52 5.70 -11.52
C ASP A 200 -16.18 6.23 -10.98
N SER A 201 -15.78 5.79 -9.79
CA SER A 201 -14.59 6.25 -9.09
C SER A 201 -13.35 5.45 -9.50
N ARG A 202 -12.16 6.06 -9.36
CA ARG A 202 -10.88 5.36 -9.50
C ARG A 202 -10.50 4.73 -8.17
N LEU A 203 -10.37 3.40 -8.16
CA LEU A 203 -10.04 2.60 -6.98
C LEU A 203 -8.71 1.88 -7.14
N HIS A 204 -7.90 1.86 -6.11
CA HIS A 204 -6.70 1.05 -6.00
C HIS A 204 -6.77 0.19 -4.73
N ILE A 205 -6.72 -1.14 -4.91
CA ILE A 205 -6.72 -2.08 -3.80
C ILE A 205 -5.26 -2.36 -3.42
N LEU A 206 -4.86 -1.90 -2.24
CA LEU A 206 -3.50 -2.08 -1.71
C LEU A 206 -3.29 -3.52 -1.26
N HIS A 207 -2.04 -4.00 -1.32
CA HIS A 207 -1.53 -5.24 -0.70
C HIS A 207 -2.49 -6.43 -0.81
N LEU A 208 -2.96 -6.75 -2.02
CA LEU A 208 -3.72 -7.97 -2.31
C LEU A 208 -3.00 -9.19 -1.74
N SER A 209 -3.73 -10.08 -1.09
CA SER A 209 -3.14 -11.21 -0.39
C SER A 209 -3.80 -12.57 -0.71
N THR A 210 -4.88 -12.59 -1.50
CA THR A 210 -5.65 -13.81 -1.79
C THR A 210 -5.91 -14.00 -3.28
N GLU A 211 -5.97 -15.26 -3.73
CA GLU A 211 -6.41 -15.63 -5.09
C GLU A 211 -7.81 -15.10 -5.40
N LYS A 212 -8.70 -15.20 -4.43
CA LYS A 212 -10.10 -14.82 -4.61
C LYS A 212 -10.30 -13.35 -4.96
N GLU A 213 -9.50 -12.46 -4.40
CA GLU A 213 -9.54 -11.02 -4.70
C GLU A 213 -9.20 -10.73 -6.16
N LEU A 214 -8.41 -11.58 -6.83
CA LEU A 214 -8.04 -11.42 -8.24
C LEU A 214 -9.26 -11.43 -9.17
N SER A 215 -10.35 -12.10 -8.78
CA SER A 215 -11.61 -12.08 -9.53
C SER A 215 -12.27 -10.70 -9.63
N LEU A 216 -11.84 -9.75 -8.80
CA LEU A 216 -12.32 -8.36 -8.79
C LEU A 216 -11.55 -7.46 -9.78
N LEU A 217 -10.46 -7.96 -10.34
CA LEU A 217 -9.57 -7.23 -11.23
C LEU A 217 -9.68 -7.75 -12.67
N SER A 218 -9.17 -6.97 -13.61
CA SER A 218 -9.20 -7.33 -15.03
C SER A 218 -7.87 -7.00 -15.71
N ASN A 219 -7.41 -7.85 -16.61
CA ASN A 219 -6.27 -7.63 -17.49
C ASN A 219 -6.65 -7.32 -18.95
N HIS A 220 -7.94 -7.09 -19.21
CA HIS A 220 -8.43 -6.83 -20.58
C HIS A 220 -8.20 -5.40 -21.07
N LEU A 221 -7.98 -4.47 -20.14
CA LEU A 221 -7.72 -3.07 -20.44
C LEU A 221 -6.25 -2.73 -20.17
N PRO A 222 -5.65 -1.82 -20.96
CA PRO A 222 -4.36 -1.26 -20.60
C PRO A 222 -4.47 -0.46 -19.29
N LEU A 223 -3.39 -0.38 -18.51
CA LEU A 223 -3.37 0.29 -17.19
C LEU A 223 -3.94 1.71 -17.24
N SER A 224 -3.68 2.47 -18.30
CA SER A 224 -4.18 3.84 -18.49
C SER A 224 -5.72 3.96 -18.56
N GLU A 225 -6.41 2.87 -18.86
CA GLU A 225 -7.87 2.82 -18.99
C GLU A 225 -8.56 2.12 -17.81
N LYS A 226 -7.78 1.44 -16.95
CA LYS A 226 -8.34 0.79 -15.76
C LYS A 226 -8.79 1.84 -14.74
N LYS A 227 -10.02 1.71 -14.26
CA LYS A 227 -10.52 2.47 -13.11
C LYS A 227 -10.27 1.75 -11.79
N ILE A 228 -10.23 0.42 -11.82
CA ILE A 228 -9.93 -0.43 -10.67
C ILE A 228 -8.59 -1.08 -10.93
N THR A 229 -7.65 -0.85 -10.04
CA THR A 229 -6.29 -1.39 -10.07
C THR A 229 -5.98 -2.08 -8.75
N GLY A 230 -4.97 -2.93 -8.74
CA GLY A 230 -4.54 -3.61 -7.55
C GLY A 230 -3.03 -3.75 -7.46
N GLU A 231 -2.53 -3.74 -6.25
CA GLU A 231 -1.13 -4.01 -5.98
C GLU A 231 -0.94 -5.25 -5.12
N VAL A 232 0.25 -5.81 -5.18
CA VAL A 232 0.70 -6.87 -4.27
C VAL A 232 2.01 -6.46 -3.64
N CYS A 233 2.21 -6.78 -2.36
CA CYS A 233 3.47 -6.51 -1.70
C CYS A 233 4.45 -7.68 -1.84
N VAL A 234 5.75 -7.36 -1.85
CA VAL A 234 6.83 -8.33 -2.03
C VAL A 234 6.76 -9.50 -1.06
N HIS A 235 6.31 -9.28 0.17
CA HIS A 235 6.19 -10.33 1.19
C HIS A 235 5.05 -11.32 0.89
N HIS A 236 3.93 -10.90 0.26
CA HIS A 236 2.87 -11.78 -0.21
C HIS A 236 3.29 -12.63 -1.43
N LEU A 237 4.26 -12.14 -2.22
CA LEU A 237 4.87 -12.90 -3.31
C LEU A 237 5.94 -13.89 -2.83
N TRP A 238 6.49 -13.70 -1.61
CA TRP A 238 7.60 -14.51 -1.10
C TRP A 238 7.16 -15.57 -0.12
N PHE A 239 6.42 -15.20 0.93
CA PHE A 239 6.01 -16.07 2.02
C PHE A 239 4.65 -16.75 1.77
N HIS A 240 4.41 -17.82 2.51
CA HIS A 240 3.10 -18.46 2.68
C HIS A 240 2.86 -18.81 4.16
N ASP A 241 1.67 -19.19 4.54
CA ASP A 241 1.28 -19.38 5.95
C ASP A 241 2.04 -20.51 6.67
N GLY A 242 2.55 -21.51 5.94
CA GLY A 242 3.46 -22.52 6.49
C GLY A 242 4.77 -21.95 7.02
N ASP A 243 5.19 -20.77 6.54
CA ASP A 243 6.43 -20.10 6.95
C ASP A 243 6.33 -19.49 8.35
N TYR A 244 5.12 -19.34 8.91
CA TYR A 244 4.95 -18.92 10.32
C TYR A 244 5.65 -19.85 11.29
N ALA A 245 5.77 -21.15 10.98
CA ALA A 245 6.50 -22.11 11.81
C ALA A 245 8.00 -21.75 11.95
N GLN A 246 8.60 -21.15 10.92
CA GLN A 246 10.02 -20.79 10.91
C GLN A 246 10.28 -19.35 11.34
N PHE A 247 9.44 -18.42 10.87
CA PHE A 247 9.71 -16.98 11.02
C PHE A 247 8.87 -16.32 12.13
N GLY A 248 7.80 -16.96 12.58
CA GLY A 248 6.95 -16.46 13.67
C GLY A 248 6.40 -15.05 13.37
N ASN A 249 6.50 -14.18 14.37
CA ASN A 249 6.02 -12.79 14.27
C ASN A 249 6.80 -11.91 13.29
N ARG A 250 7.95 -12.36 12.76
CA ARG A 250 8.72 -11.60 11.77
C ARG A 250 8.03 -11.46 10.43
N ILE A 251 7.04 -12.34 10.16
CA ILE A 251 6.22 -12.28 8.93
C ILE A 251 4.76 -11.95 9.23
N LYS A 252 4.50 -11.22 10.31
CA LYS A 252 3.18 -10.77 10.68
C LYS A 252 2.84 -9.45 9.98
N TRP A 253 2.08 -9.52 8.89
CA TRP A 253 1.53 -8.37 8.17
C TRP A 253 0.01 -8.29 8.25
N ASN A 254 -0.54 -7.16 7.87
CA ASN A 254 -1.97 -6.91 7.69
C ASN A 254 -2.20 -6.28 6.32
N PRO A 255 -2.78 -7.01 5.36
CA PRO A 255 -3.33 -8.37 5.46
C PRO A 255 -2.27 -9.44 5.78
N SER A 256 -2.71 -10.54 6.39
CA SER A 256 -1.81 -11.65 6.75
C SER A 256 -1.24 -12.35 5.52
N ILE A 257 -0.10 -13.01 5.69
CA ILE A 257 0.41 -13.99 4.73
C ILE A 257 -0.60 -15.14 4.62
N LYS A 258 -0.94 -15.53 3.41
CA LYS A 258 -1.96 -16.54 3.09
C LYS A 258 -1.34 -17.87 2.63
N THR A 259 -2.12 -18.70 1.97
CA THR A 259 -1.72 -20.04 1.54
C THR A 259 -0.65 -20.03 0.45
N ILE A 260 -0.07 -21.20 0.19
CA ILE A 260 0.88 -21.38 -0.91
C ILE A 260 0.18 -21.21 -2.27
N GLU A 261 -1.10 -21.56 -2.37
CA GLU A 261 -1.95 -21.39 -3.54
C GLU A 261 -2.21 -19.92 -3.81
N ASP A 262 -2.57 -19.13 -2.78
CA ASP A 262 -2.71 -17.68 -2.89
C ASP A 262 -1.43 -17.03 -3.42
N ARG A 263 -0.27 -17.38 -2.84
CA ARG A 263 1.02 -16.88 -3.30
C ARG A 263 1.29 -17.22 -4.77
N ALA A 264 0.97 -18.44 -5.21
CA ALA A 264 1.16 -18.87 -6.58
C ALA A 264 0.25 -18.08 -7.54
N ALA A 265 -1.02 -17.89 -7.17
CA ALA A 265 -1.98 -17.11 -7.93
C ALA A 265 -1.58 -15.62 -8.04
N LEU A 266 -1.11 -15.02 -6.95
CA LEU A 266 -0.63 -13.63 -6.95
C LEU A 266 0.57 -13.45 -7.89
N ARG A 267 1.53 -14.37 -7.90
CA ARG A 267 2.67 -14.34 -8.83
C ARG A 267 2.23 -14.43 -10.29
N GLU A 268 1.30 -15.32 -10.58
CA GLU A 268 0.73 -15.44 -11.94
C GLU A 268 -0.03 -14.16 -12.34
N ALA A 269 -0.76 -13.56 -11.41
CA ALA A 269 -1.49 -12.32 -11.63
C ALA A 269 -0.59 -11.11 -11.94
N VAL A 270 0.63 -11.06 -11.39
CA VAL A 270 1.65 -10.08 -11.78
C VAL A 270 2.13 -10.35 -13.21
N ASN A 271 2.40 -11.62 -13.56
CA ASN A 271 2.92 -11.98 -14.89
C ASN A 271 1.92 -11.72 -16.02
N ASN A 272 0.63 -11.86 -15.75
CA ASN A 272 -0.43 -11.70 -16.75
C ASN A 272 -1.13 -10.33 -16.71
N ASN A 273 -0.59 -9.36 -15.94
CA ASN A 273 -1.10 -7.99 -15.79
C ASN A 273 -2.51 -7.89 -15.15
N THR A 274 -2.95 -8.89 -14.40
CA THR A 274 -4.15 -8.78 -13.54
C THR A 274 -3.85 -7.86 -12.36
N ILE A 275 -2.69 -8.03 -11.71
CA ILE A 275 -2.14 -7.09 -10.74
C ILE A 275 -1.28 -6.07 -11.49
N ASP A 276 -1.42 -4.81 -11.13
CA ASP A 276 -0.85 -3.68 -11.85
C ASP A 276 0.47 -3.17 -11.25
N ILE A 277 0.66 -3.34 -9.94
CA ILE A 277 1.76 -2.74 -9.17
C ILE A 277 2.33 -3.76 -8.18
N VAL A 278 3.64 -3.68 -7.97
CA VAL A 278 4.34 -4.36 -6.87
C VAL A 278 4.90 -3.29 -5.94
N ALA A 279 4.49 -3.31 -4.69
CA ALA A 279 4.92 -2.39 -3.64
C ALA A 279 5.64 -3.10 -2.51
N THR A 280 6.13 -2.37 -1.50
CA THR A 280 6.80 -3.00 -0.35
C THR A 280 5.94 -3.02 0.90
N ASP A 281 5.05 -2.07 1.11
CA ASP A 281 4.41 -1.78 2.40
C ASP A 281 5.48 -1.68 3.52
N HIS A 282 6.64 -1.08 3.20
CA HIS A 282 7.73 -0.92 4.14
C HIS A 282 7.27 -0.14 5.37
N ALA A 283 7.31 -0.81 6.51
CA ALA A 283 6.72 -0.31 7.75
C ALA A 283 7.61 -0.67 8.95
N PRO A 284 8.59 0.17 9.32
CA PRO A 284 9.46 -0.09 10.48
C PRO A 284 8.66 -0.16 11.79
N HIS A 285 9.03 -1.13 12.65
CA HIS A 285 8.37 -1.45 13.92
C HIS A 285 9.32 -1.52 15.09
#